data_b4279a81c20a46262699058dad5fa1f8
#
_entry.id   b4279a81c20a46262699058dad5fa1f8
#
_cell.length_a   1.000
_cell.length_b   1.000
_cell.length_c   1.000
_cell.angle_alpha   90.00
_cell.angle_beta   90.00
_cell.angle_gamma   90.00
#
_symmetry.space_group_name_H-M   'P 1'
#
loop_
_entity.id
_entity.type
_entity.pdbx_description
1 polymer ?
#
loop_
_entity_poly.entity_id
_entity_poly.type
_entity_poly.pdbx_seq_one_letter_code
_entity_poly.pdbx_strand_id
1 'polypeptide(L)'
;MQDVKLAVEELERARKLPGMRAVNITENLLGKTLHHKEFWPVWEKCEQYGLPLFLKNVDPISERLVEDDFSMMLTIGNALEATIAATALVLGGVMDAFTKLDVYLPHAGGFFAFGTPRMDFAQKNGNFKRLKQPPSAYLHRFHYDLILHSQALTRTLIDQVGADRVVSGTDYPQAIAIVNPNDYVESIPGITKREAEMILCTNPARLLKIG
;
A
#
# COMPACT_ATOMS: atom_id res chain seq x y z
N MET A 1 7.58 -3.95 16.31
CA MET A 1 6.16 -4.42 16.18
C MET A 1 5.90 -5.74 16.92
N GLN A 2 6.90 -6.58 17.19
CA GLN A 2 6.73 -7.83 17.98
C GLN A 2 6.25 -7.55 19.41
N ASP A 3 6.61 -6.40 19.95
CA ASP A 3 6.03 -5.83 21.18
C ASP A 3 5.36 -4.51 20.83
N VAL A 4 4.04 -4.47 20.90
CA VAL A 4 3.24 -3.31 20.48
C VAL A 4 3.43 -2.12 21.41
N LYS A 5 3.67 -2.35 22.73
CA LYS A 5 3.92 -1.28 23.68
C LYS A 5 5.24 -0.55 23.35
N LEU A 6 6.30 -1.33 23.14
CA LEU A 6 7.60 -0.78 22.74
C LEU A 6 7.53 -0.09 21.36
N ALA A 7 6.72 -0.62 20.44
CA ALA A 7 6.51 -0.01 19.13
C ALA A 7 5.84 1.38 19.26
N VAL A 8 4.85 1.51 20.14
CA VAL A 8 4.20 2.81 20.44
C VAL A 8 5.17 3.76 21.10
N GLU A 9 5.96 3.32 22.09
CA GLU A 9 6.98 4.13 22.74
C GLU A 9 8.03 4.63 21.74
N GLU A 10 8.49 3.76 20.86
CA GLU A 10 9.44 4.13 19.79
C GLU A 10 8.84 5.12 18.79
N LEU A 11 7.58 4.94 18.40
CA LEU A 11 6.89 5.90 17.53
C LEU A 11 6.78 7.27 18.19
N GLU A 12 6.44 7.33 19.50
CA GLU A 12 6.41 8.57 20.29
C GLU A 12 7.78 9.27 20.36
N ARG A 13 8.85 8.49 20.42
CA ARG A 13 10.22 9.02 20.40
C ARG A 13 10.58 9.51 18.99
N ALA A 14 10.38 8.63 17.98
CA ALA A 14 10.84 8.85 16.61
C ALA A 14 10.13 10.04 15.95
N ARG A 15 8.83 10.24 16.21
CA ARG A 15 8.08 11.38 15.63
C ARG A 15 8.65 12.75 15.96
N LYS A 16 9.48 12.84 17.01
CA LYS A 16 10.14 14.09 17.42
C LYS A 16 11.45 14.35 16.66
N LEU A 17 11.95 13.37 15.93
CA LEU A 17 13.19 13.50 15.17
C LEU A 17 12.96 14.40 13.94
N PRO A 18 13.94 15.28 13.63
CA PRO A 18 13.89 16.07 12.41
C PRO A 18 13.77 15.17 11.17
N GLY A 19 12.87 15.51 10.26
CA GLY A 19 12.72 14.79 9.00
C GLY A 19 11.88 13.50 9.07
N MET A 20 11.37 13.10 10.24
CA MET A 20 10.43 11.98 10.33
C MET A 20 9.15 12.29 9.55
N ARG A 21 8.79 11.46 8.55
CA ARG A 21 7.66 11.69 7.64
C ARG A 21 6.69 10.54 7.52
N ALA A 22 7.15 9.31 7.76
CA ALA A 22 6.36 8.10 7.55
C ALA A 22 6.83 6.99 8.49
N VAL A 23 6.02 5.96 8.63
CA VAL A 23 6.37 4.72 9.33
C VAL A 23 6.48 3.60 8.32
N ASN A 24 7.64 2.96 8.25
CA ASN A 24 7.83 1.79 7.40
C ASN A 24 7.60 0.52 8.24
N ILE A 25 6.72 -0.36 7.79
CA ILE A 25 6.43 -1.62 8.45
C ILE A 25 6.34 -2.77 7.43
N THR A 26 6.50 -3.98 7.90
CA THR A 26 6.30 -5.18 7.08
C THR A 26 4.80 -5.43 6.81
N GLU A 27 4.50 -6.06 5.69
CA GLU A 27 3.13 -6.41 5.24
C GLU A 27 2.45 -7.46 6.11
N ASN A 28 3.24 -8.20 6.89
CA ASN A 28 2.79 -9.06 7.97
C ASN A 28 3.75 -8.98 9.16
N LEU A 29 3.35 -9.47 10.30
CA LEU A 29 4.14 -9.45 11.54
C LEU A 29 4.21 -10.87 12.12
N LEU A 30 5.33 -11.56 11.90
CA LEU A 30 5.52 -12.95 12.31
C LEU A 30 4.38 -13.87 11.81
N GLY A 31 4.00 -13.72 10.56
CA GLY A 31 2.92 -14.48 9.93
C GLY A 31 1.51 -14.00 10.28
N LYS A 32 1.35 -12.95 11.10
CA LYS A 32 0.07 -12.32 11.39
C LYS A 32 -0.18 -11.17 10.43
N THR A 33 -1.34 -11.14 9.83
CA THR A 33 -1.79 -10.03 8.97
C THR A 33 -2.10 -8.76 9.78
N LEU A 34 -1.98 -7.61 9.16
CA LEU A 34 -2.04 -6.29 9.81
C LEU A 34 -3.40 -5.90 10.41
N HIS A 35 -4.45 -6.71 10.22
CA HIS A 35 -5.78 -6.44 10.76
C HIS A 35 -5.95 -6.79 12.24
N HIS A 36 -5.04 -7.59 12.82
CA HIS A 36 -5.16 -8.02 14.21
C HIS A 36 -5.23 -6.84 15.17
N LYS A 37 -6.18 -6.88 16.09
CA LYS A 37 -6.46 -5.77 17.03
C LYS A 37 -5.29 -5.43 17.95
N GLU A 38 -4.39 -6.36 18.17
CA GLU A 38 -3.17 -6.11 18.93
C GLU A 38 -2.29 -5.00 18.32
N PHE A 39 -2.34 -4.80 16.99
CA PHE A 39 -1.58 -3.75 16.29
C PHE A 39 -2.29 -2.39 16.26
N TRP A 40 -3.57 -2.33 16.60
CA TRP A 40 -4.39 -1.12 16.52
C TRP A 40 -3.84 0.08 17.30
N PRO A 41 -3.20 -0.09 18.48
CA PRO A 41 -2.57 1.05 19.15
C PRO A 41 -1.51 1.78 18.32
N VAL A 42 -0.81 1.07 17.42
CA VAL A 42 0.16 1.68 16.50
C VAL A 42 -0.56 2.43 15.37
N TRP A 43 -1.63 1.83 14.81
CA TRP A 43 -2.45 2.49 13.78
C TRP A 43 -3.08 3.77 14.30
N GLU A 44 -3.61 3.74 15.51
CA GLU A 44 -4.18 4.92 16.19
C GLU A 44 -3.15 6.04 16.32
N LYS A 45 -1.92 5.73 16.71
CA LYS A 45 -0.84 6.72 16.81
C LYS A 45 -0.41 7.25 15.45
N CYS A 46 -0.30 6.40 14.44
CA CYS A 46 0.00 6.84 13.08
C CYS A 46 -1.09 7.78 12.55
N GLU A 47 -2.38 7.46 12.73
CA GLU A 47 -3.48 8.35 12.37
C GLU A 47 -3.44 9.67 13.16
N GLN A 48 -3.27 9.60 14.49
CA GLN A 48 -3.20 10.77 15.37
C GLN A 48 -2.11 11.75 14.95
N TYR A 49 -0.95 11.25 14.53
CA TYR A 49 0.19 12.07 14.13
C TYR A 49 0.19 12.37 12.62
N GLY A 50 -0.74 11.78 11.88
CA GLY A 50 -0.80 11.87 10.43
C GLY A 50 0.47 11.35 9.76
N LEU A 51 1.04 10.28 10.29
CA LEU A 51 2.18 9.57 9.72
C LEU A 51 1.65 8.44 8.85
N PRO A 52 1.86 8.47 7.53
CA PRO A 52 1.44 7.39 6.66
C PRO A 52 2.23 6.12 6.95
N LEU A 53 1.55 4.98 6.78
CA LEU A 53 2.17 3.66 6.82
C LEU A 53 2.70 3.31 5.43
N PHE A 54 3.99 3.07 5.31
CA PHE A 54 4.62 2.50 4.12
C PHE A 54 4.80 1.01 4.34
N LEU A 55 4.07 0.20 3.60
CA LEU A 55 4.21 -1.24 3.68
C LEU A 55 5.43 -1.68 2.89
N LYS A 56 6.14 -2.66 3.40
CA LYS A 56 7.31 -3.26 2.75
C LYS A 56 7.41 -4.74 3.08
N ASN A 57 7.75 -5.54 2.09
CA ASN A 57 8.01 -6.95 2.29
C ASN A 57 9.35 -7.16 3.00
N VAL A 58 9.33 -7.78 4.18
CA VAL A 58 10.54 -8.11 4.98
C VAL A 58 10.53 -9.57 5.44
N ASP A 59 9.36 -10.13 5.75
CA ASP A 59 9.18 -11.51 6.22
C ASP A 59 7.92 -12.08 5.56
N PRO A 60 8.01 -12.45 4.28
CA PRO A 60 6.83 -12.77 3.49
C PRO A 60 6.20 -14.11 3.88
N ILE A 61 4.88 -14.11 4.02
CA ILE A 61 4.11 -15.36 4.20
C ILE A 61 4.21 -16.20 2.93
N SER A 62 4.24 -15.55 1.79
CA SER A 62 4.32 -16.17 0.46
C SER A 62 5.61 -16.93 0.22
N GLU A 63 6.70 -16.65 0.96
CA GLU A 63 7.97 -17.36 0.85
C GLU A 63 7.82 -18.89 0.99
N ARG A 64 6.83 -19.33 1.77
CA ARG A 64 6.51 -20.75 1.94
C ARG A 64 5.83 -21.39 0.72
N LEU A 65 5.39 -20.58 -0.23
CA LEU A 65 4.56 -20.98 -1.38
C LEU A 65 5.31 -20.83 -2.71
N VAL A 66 6.50 -20.24 -2.68
CA VAL A 66 7.29 -19.94 -3.88
C VAL A 66 8.67 -20.58 -3.78
N GLU A 67 9.20 -20.98 -4.91
CA GLU A 67 10.54 -21.54 -5.01
C GLU A 67 11.52 -20.45 -5.49
N ASP A 68 12.70 -20.39 -4.87
CA ASP A 68 13.70 -19.36 -5.16
C ASP A 68 14.34 -19.48 -6.53
N ASP A 69 14.45 -20.70 -7.08
CA ASP A 69 15.13 -20.99 -8.35
C ASP A 69 14.59 -20.21 -9.56
N PHE A 70 13.35 -19.72 -9.46
CA PHE A 70 12.66 -18.99 -10.52
C PHE A 70 12.46 -17.51 -10.19
N SER A 71 13.11 -16.98 -9.17
CA SER A 71 12.87 -15.62 -8.67
C SER A 71 11.39 -15.33 -8.40
N MET A 72 10.65 -16.32 -7.92
CA MET A 72 9.21 -16.23 -7.71
C MET A 72 8.85 -15.19 -6.63
N MET A 73 9.70 -15.01 -5.62
CA MET A 73 9.50 -13.95 -4.62
C MET A 73 9.50 -12.58 -5.26
N LEU A 74 10.47 -12.31 -6.14
CA LEU A 74 10.59 -11.03 -6.82
C LEU A 74 9.42 -10.77 -7.76
N THR A 75 8.97 -11.78 -8.48
CA THR A 75 7.97 -11.63 -9.56
C THR A 75 6.53 -11.78 -9.10
N ILE A 76 6.26 -12.67 -8.16
CA ILE A 76 4.91 -13.01 -7.69
C ILE A 76 4.75 -12.72 -6.19
N GLY A 77 5.71 -13.18 -5.37
CA GLY A 77 5.58 -13.16 -3.91
C GLY A 77 5.38 -11.75 -3.35
N ASN A 78 6.19 -10.79 -3.78
CA ASN A 78 6.09 -9.41 -3.31
C ASN A 78 4.73 -8.78 -3.63
N ALA A 79 4.21 -8.98 -4.84
CA ALA A 79 2.89 -8.49 -5.22
C ALA A 79 1.76 -9.23 -4.47
N LEU A 80 1.96 -10.52 -4.17
CA LEU A 80 1.01 -11.30 -3.37
C LEU A 80 0.94 -10.79 -1.93
N GLU A 81 2.08 -10.47 -1.30
CA GLU A 81 2.13 -9.91 0.05
C GLU A 81 1.34 -8.58 0.12
N ALA A 82 1.59 -7.66 -0.82
CA ALA A 82 0.84 -6.39 -0.89
C ALA A 82 -0.67 -6.63 -1.02
N THR A 83 -1.08 -7.62 -1.83
CA THR A 83 -2.47 -8.03 -1.99
C THR A 83 -3.08 -8.51 -0.68
N ILE A 84 -2.38 -9.40 0.04
CA ILE A 84 -2.83 -9.96 1.32
C ILE A 84 -2.95 -8.85 2.36
N ALA A 85 -1.94 -7.99 2.47
CA ALA A 85 -1.91 -6.89 3.44
C ALA A 85 -3.07 -5.90 3.22
N ALA A 86 -3.25 -5.41 1.99
CA ALA A 86 -4.34 -4.50 1.66
C ALA A 86 -5.72 -5.13 1.91
N THR A 87 -5.90 -6.38 1.48
CA THR A 87 -7.14 -7.13 1.70
C THR A 87 -7.41 -7.31 3.19
N ALA A 88 -6.40 -7.66 3.99
CA ALA A 88 -6.55 -7.83 5.43
C ALA A 88 -6.92 -6.52 6.14
N LEU A 89 -6.31 -5.39 5.74
CA LEU A 89 -6.64 -4.07 6.30
C LEU A 89 -8.10 -3.68 6.02
N VAL A 90 -8.61 -3.97 4.83
CA VAL A 90 -10.02 -3.71 4.47
C VAL A 90 -10.94 -4.70 5.16
N LEU A 91 -10.82 -5.99 4.84
CA LEU A 91 -11.73 -7.02 5.35
C LEU A 91 -11.64 -7.20 6.88
N GLY A 92 -10.49 -6.84 7.47
CA GLY A 92 -10.26 -6.78 8.92
C GLY A 92 -10.90 -5.59 9.61
N GLY A 93 -11.37 -4.58 8.86
CA GLY A 93 -12.06 -3.40 9.40
C GLY A 93 -11.12 -2.29 9.90
N VAL A 94 -9.82 -2.37 9.59
CA VAL A 94 -8.85 -1.33 9.97
C VAL A 94 -9.19 -0.02 9.28
N MET A 95 -9.48 -0.07 7.97
CA MET A 95 -9.83 1.12 7.18
C MET A 95 -11.16 1.76 7.59
N ASP A 96 -12.05 1.01 8.24
CA ASP A 96 -13.28 1.52 8.84
C ASP A 96 -13.07 2.16 10.22
N ALA A 97 -12.11 1.64 10.98
CA ALA A 97 -11.77 2.13 12.32
C ALA A 97 -10.91 3.40 12.26
N PHE A 98 -9.94 3.43 11.36
CA PHE A 98 -8.95 4.50 11.21
C PHE A 98 -9.18 5.25 9.89
N THR A 99 -10.14 6.17 9.92
CA THR A 99 -10.66 6.83 8.70
C THR A 99 -9.71 7.85 8.08
N LYS A 100 -8.67 8.26 8.80
CA LYS A 100 -7.65 9.22 8.35
C LYS A 100 -6.26 8.59 8.20
N LEU A 101 -6.14 7.29 8.42
CA LEU A 101 -4.89 6.58 8.26
C LEU A 101 -4.55 6.48 6.77
N ASP A 102 -3.44 7.07 6.37
CA ASP A 102 -2.87 6.89 5.02
C ASP A 102 -2.02 5.62 4.99
N VAL A 103 -2.21 4.81 3.97
CA VAL A 103 -1.44 3.57 3.75
C VAL A 103 -0.91 3.55 2.33
N TYR A 104 0.41 3.42 2.19
CA TYR A 104 1.09 3.21 0.92
C TYR A 104 1.30 1.72 0.69
N LEU A 105 0.91 1.26 -0.47
CA LEU A 105 1.04 -0.11 -0.95
C LEU A 105 2.17 -0.20 -1.99
N PRO A 106 3.21 -1.01 -1.75
CA PRO A 106 4.22 -1.28 -2.76
C PRO A 106 3.66 -2.17 -3.87
N HIS A 107 4.40 -2.27 -4.97
CA HIS A 107 4.06 -3.13 -6.11
C HIS A 107 2.65 -2.88 -6.65
N ALA A 108 2.25 -1.59 -6.68
CA ALA A 108 0.91 -1.13 -7.07
C ALA A 108 -0.24 -1.81 -6.28
N GLY A 109 0.04 -2.29 -5.06
CA GLY A 109 -0.91 -3.07 -4.26
C GLY A 109 -1.15 -4.49 -4.79
N GLY A 110 -0.29 -4.98 -5.68
CA GLY A 110 -0.41 -6.31 -6.28
C GLY A 110 -1.72 -6.50 -7.05
N PHE A 111 -2.47 -7.55 -6.70
CA PHE A 111 -3.77 -7.84 -7.30
C PHE A 111 -4.94 -7.12 -6.60
N PHE A 112 -4.70 -6.39 -5.51
CA PHE A 112 -5.79 -5.86 -4.67
C PHE A 112 -6.80 -5.02 -5.46
N ALA A 113 -6.35 -3.99 -6.19
CA ALA A 113 -7.25 -3.12 -6.95
C ALA A 113 -8.07 -3.91 -8.00
N PHE A 114 -7.42 -4.83 -8.69
CA PHE A 114 -8.05 -5.66 -9.74
C PHE A 114 -8.94 -6.76 -9.17
N GLY A 115 -8.73 -7.18 -7.92
CA GLY A 115 -9.50 -8.23 -7.24
C GLY A 115 -10.79 -7.73 -6.56
N THR A 116 -10.96 -6.42 -6.37
CA THR A 116 -12.11 -5.87 -5.64
C THR A 116 -13.47 -6.19 -6.25
N PRO A 117 -13.68 -6.30 -7.59
CA PRO A 117 -14.97 -6.72 -8.13
C PRO A 117 -15.42 -8.11 -7.65
N ARG A 118 -14.46 -9.04 -7.47
CA ARG A 118 -14.73 -10.36 -6.91
C ARG A 118 -15.10 -10.27 -5.42
N MET A 119 -14.44 -9.38 -4.68
CA MET A 119 -14.76 -9.15 -3.27
C MET A 119 -16.13 -8.51 -3.09
N ASP A 120 -16.50 -7.54 -3.93
CA ASP A 120 -17.82 -6.91 -3.93
C ASP A 120 -18.93 -7.93 -4.20
N PHE A 121 -18.69 -8.83 -5.17
CA PHE A 121 -19.62 -9.91 -5.46
C PHE A 121 -19.78 -10.87 -4.27
N ALA A 122 -18.67 -11.21 -3.60
CA ALA A 122 -18.72 -12.02 -2.39
C ALA A 122 -19.50 -11.32 -1.27
N GLN A 123 -19.34 -10.01 -1.09
CA GLN A 123 -20.11 -9.24 -0.10
C GLN A 123 -21.61 -9.25 -0.41
N LYS A 124 -22.01 -9.06 -1.67
CA LYS A 124 -23.41 -9.14 -2.11
C LYS A 124 -24.02 -10.51 -1.78
N ASN A 125 -23.21 -11.56 -1.76
CA ASN A 125 -23.62 -12.91 -1.41
C ASN A 125 -23.49 -13.23 0.10
N GLY A 126 -23.38 -12.20 0.93
CA GLY A 126 -23.46 -12.35 2.39
C GLY A 126 -22.14 -12.53 3.11
N ASN A 127 -20.99 -12.45 2.40
CA ASN A 127 -19.68 -12.39 3.04
C ASN A 127 -19.38 -10.96 3.53
N PHE A 128 -18.38 -10.84 4.40
CA PHE A 128 -17.86 -9.54 4.88
C PHE A 128 -18.93 -8.58 5.44
N LYS A 129 -19.96 -9.08 6.11
CA LYS A 129 -21.12 -8.32 6.62
C LYS A 129 -20.76 -7.16 7.54
N ARG A 130 -19.56 -7.18 8.14
CA ARG A 130 -19.07 -6.12 9.03
C ARG A 130 -18.56 -4.88 8.33
N LEU A 131 -18.28 -4.95 7.02
CA LEU A 131 -17.81 -3.79 6.26
C LEU A 131 -18.93 -2.77 6.08
N LYS A 132 -18.59 -1.50 6.27
CA LYS A 132 -19.54 -0.38 6.12
C LYS A 132 -19.88 -0.09 4.66
N GLN A 133 -19.01 -0.47 3.73
CA GLN A 133 -19.15 -0.21 2.30
C GLN A 133 -18.53 -1.36 1.48
N PRO A 134 -18.79 -1.44 0.16
CA PRO A 134 -18.17 -2.44 -0.70
C PRO A 134 -16.64 -2.36 -0.68
N PRO A 135 -15.92 -3.49 -0.76
CA PRO A 135 -14.45 -3.51 -0.84
C PRO A 135 -13.84 -2.56 -1.87
N SER A 136 -14.45 -2.41 -3.04
CA SER A 136 -14.00 -1.46 -4.07
C SER A 136 -14.03 0.01 -3.62
N ALA A 137 -14.92 0.40 -2.72
CA ALA A 137 -14.97 1.76 -2.21
C ALA A 137 -13.77 2.15 -1.33
N TYR A 138 -13.00 1.15 -0.85
CA TYR A 138 -11.77 1.42 -0.09
C TYR A 138 -10.54 1.65 -0.97
N LEU A 139 -10.63 1.47 -2.29
CA LEU A 139 -9.49 1.70 -3.20
C LEU A 139 -8.88 3.09 -3.02
N HIS A 140 -9.72 4.12 -2.86
CA HIS A 140 -9.28 5.50 -2.67
C HIS A 140 -8.70 5.80 -1.28
N ARG A 141 -8.60 4.78 -0.41
CA ARG A 141 -8.03 4.91 0.94
C ARG A 141 -6.54 4.56 0.99
N PHE A 142 -6.00 4.08 -0.13
CA PHE A 142 -4.61 3.68 -0.27
C PHE A 142 -3.88 4.58 -1.26
N HIS A 143 -2.55 4.59 -1.14
CA HIS A 143 -1.64 5.12 -2.14
C HIS A 143 -0.90 3.94 -2.79
N TYR A 144 -0.63 4.04 -4.09
CA TYR A 144 -0.07 2.97 -4.91
C TYR A 144 1.16 3.47 -5.63
N ASP A 145 2.20 2.65 -5.77
CA ASP A 145 3.34 2.96 -6.62
C ASP A 145 3.13 2.55 -8.09
N LEU A 146 4.21 2.65 -8.86
CA LEU A 146 4.20 2.37 -10.31
C LEU A 146 4.76 0.98 -10.66
N ILE A 147 5.08 0.12 -9.66
CA ILE A 147 5.84 -1.12 -9.87
C ILE A 147 4.93 -2.22 -10.45
N LEU A 148 4.39 -1.97 -11.64
CA LEU A 148 3.63 -2.91 -12.48
C LEU A 148 4.42 -3.35 -13.72
N HIS A 149 5.49 -2.61 -14.07
CA HIS A 149 6.30 -2.83 -15.28
C HIS A 149 5.48 -2.92 -16.58
N SER A 150 4.30 -2.28 -16.59
CA SER A 150 3.40 -2.19 -17.74
C SER A 150 2.64 -0.88 -17.70
N GLN A 151 2.89 -0.01 -18.66
CA GLN A 151 2.22 1.28 -18.76
C GLN A 151 0.70 1.14 -18.97
N ALA A 152 0.28 0.11 -19.69
CA ALA A 152 -1.15 -0.18 -19.90
C ALA A 152 -1.85 -0.59 -18.59
N LEU A 153 -1.20 -1.45 -17.77
CA LEU A 153 -1.75 -1.82 -16.47
C LEU A 153 -1.71 -0.63 -15.49
N THR A 154 -0.66 0.21 -15.56
CA THR A 154 -0.60 1.43 -14.76
C THR A 154 -1.74 2.40 -15.13
N ARG A 155 -2.08 2.55 -16.43
CA ARG A 155 -3.27 3.31 -16.84
C ARG A 155 -4.54 2.74 -16.24
N THR A 156 -4.71 1.42 -16.31
CA THR A 156 -5.89 0.75 -15.72
C THR A 156 -5.97 0.98 -14.20
N LEU A 157 -4.84 0.92 -13.49
CA LEU A 157 -4.80 1.23 -12.07
C LEU A 157 -5.24 2.68 -11.80
N ILE A 158 -4.67 3.64 -12.53
CA ILE A 158 -5.02 5.07 -12.40
C ILE A 158 -6.53 5.29 -12.63
N ASP A 159 -7.11 4.62 -13.63
CA ASP A 159 -8.55 4.73 -13.93
C ASP A 159 -9.42 4.17 -12.79
N GLN A 160 -8.94 3.17 -12.06
CA GLN A 160 -9.66 2.56 -10.94
C GLN A 160 -9.52 3.34 -9.63
N VAL A 161 -8.30 3.79 -9.30
CA VAL A 161 -8.01 4.36 -7.99
C VAL A 161 -7.96 5.88 -7.99
N GLY A 162 -7.88 6.51 -9.17
CA GLY A 162 -7.63 7.94 -9.35
C GLY A 162 -6.15 8.29 -9.37
N ALA A 163 -5.77 9.25 -10.22
CA ALA A 163 -4.39 9.70 -10.33
C ALA A 163 -3.85 10.31 -9.02
N ASP A 164 -4.74 10.86 -8.17
CA ASP A 164 -4.40 11.42 -6.86
C ASP A 164 -3.98 10.38 -5.81
N ARG A 165 -4.12 9.10 -6.12
CA ARG A 165 -3.73 7.97 -5.27
C ARG A 165 -2.47 7.26 -5.75
N VAL A 166 -1.93 7.63 -6.89
CA VAL A 166 -0.71 7.03 -7.43
C VAL A 166 0.49 7.93 -7.14
N VAL A 167 1.62 7.33 -6.75
CA VAL A 167 2.87 8.01 -6.42
C VAL A 167 4.05 7.36 -7.16
N SER A 168 5.10 8.12 -7.42
CA SER A 168 6.28 7.69 -8.18
C SER A 168 7.26 6.82 -7.38
N GLY A 169 6.78 5.74 -6.76
CA GLY A 169 7.65 4.72 -6.18
C GLY A 169 8.39 3.94 -7.26
N THR A 170 9.71 3.71 -7.08
CA THR A 170 10.59 3.15 -8.12
C THR A 170 11.20 1.81 -7.77
N ASP A 171 11.15 1.41 -6.50
CA ASP A 171 11.83 0.23 -5.96
C ASP A 171 13.36 0.24 -6.11
N TYR A 172 13.96 1.42 -6.41
CA TYR A 172 15.42 1.54 -6.46
C TYR A 172 16.04 1.27 -5.07
N PRO A 173 17.14 0.50 -4.95
CA PRO A 173 18.01 -0.03 -6.00
C PRO A 173 17.79 -1.53 -6.35
N GLN A 174 16.57 -2.02 -6.28
CA GLN A 174 16.26 -3.42 -6.60
C GLN A 174 16.51 -3.76 -8.08
N ALA A 175 16.67 -5.05 -8.39
CA ALA A 175 17.02 -5.51 -9.73
C ALA A 175 15.97 -5.15 -10.80
N ILE A 176 14.71 -4.98 -10.39
CA ILE A 176 13.59 -4.62 -11.27
C ILE A 176 13.11 -3.19 -11.04
N ALA A 177 13.96 -2.30 -10.52
CA ALA A 177 13.58 -0.92 -10.27
C ALA A 177 13.21 -0.16 -11.57
N ILE A 178 12.27 0.78 -11.46
CA ILE A 178 12.02 1.78 -12.51
C ILE A 178 13.08 2.87 -12.38
N VAL A 179 14.12 2.79 -13.22
CA VAL A 179 15.31 3.67 -13.13
C VAL A 179 14.95 5.12 -13.46
N ASN A 180 14.08 5.33 -14.44
CA ASN A 180 13.61 6.67 -14.81
C ASN A 180 12.09 6.78 -14.66
N PRO A 181 11.60 7.25 -13.52
CA PRO A 181 10.16 7.38 -13.28
C PRO A 181 9.49 8.43 -14.17
N ASN A 182 10.22 9.47 -14.62
CA ASN A 182 9.65 10.49 -15.50
C ASN A 182 9.29 9.87 -16.86
N ASP A 183 10.24 9.20 -17.51
CA ASP A 183 10.01 8.54 -18.80
C ASP A 183 8.93 7.47 -18.68
N TYR A 184 8.91 6.72 -17.56
CA TYR A 184 7.89 5.73 -17.33
C TYR A 184 6.49 6.35 -17.25
N VAL A 185 6.31 7.43 -16.48
CA VAL A 185 5.02 8.10 -16.33
C VAL A 185 4.59 8.74 -17.65
N GLU A 186 5.50 9.42 -18.34
CA GLU A 186 5.20 10.06 -19.64
C GLU A 186 4.80 9.05 -20.74
N SER A 187 5.24 7.80 -20.62
CA SER A 187 4.90 6.72 -21.56
C SER A 187 3.57 6.02 -21.25
N ILE A 188 2.88 6.36 -20.16
CA ILE A 188 1.56 5.78 -19.81
C ILE A 188 0.53 6.23 -20.86
N PRO A 189 -0.22 5.30 -21.47
CA PRO A 189 -1.23 5.63 -22.48
C PRO A 189 -2.27 6.64 -21.96
N GLY A 190 -2.42 7.77 -22.71
CA GLY A 190 -3.42 8.78 -22.37
C GLY A 190 -3.15 9.57 -21.09
N ILE A 191 -1.94 9.51 -20.53
CA ILE A 191 -1.59 10.31 -19.36
C ILE A 191 -1.66 11.81 -19.71
N THR A 192 -2.32 12.57 -18.87
CA THR A 192 -2.35 14.02 -18.99
C THR A 192 -1.19 14.65 -18.23
N LYS A 193 -0.76 15.86 -18.62
CA LYS A 193 0.27 16.61 -17.90
C LYS A 193 -0.05 16.78 -16.42
N ARG A 194 -1.34 16.99 -16.10
CA ARG A 194 -1.81 17.14 -14.72
C ARG A 194 -1.65 15.83 -13.93
N GLU A 195 -2.03 14.70 -14.50
CA GLU A 195 -1.87 13.40 -13.84
C GLU A 195 -0.38 13.08 -13.63
N ALA A 196 0.47 13.33 -14.63
CA ALA A 196 1.91 13.12 -14.51
C ALA A 196 2.51 13.98 -13.39
N GLU A 197 2.17 15.27 -13.31
CA GLU A 197 2.61 16.15 -12.22
C GLU A 197 2.10 15.67 -10.84
N MET A 198 0.86 15.21 -10.77
CA MET A 198 0.31 14.64 -9.53
C MET A 198 1.13 13.43 -9.08
N ILE A 199 1.38 12.49 -9.97
CA ILE A 199 2.07 11.22 -9.67
C ILE A 199 3.54 11.47 -9.30
N LEU A 200 4.23 12.33 -10.05
CA LEU A 200 5.65 12.55 -9.88
C LEU A 200 6.00 13.51 -8.73
N CYS A 201 5.14 14.48 -8.43
CA CYS A 201 5.46 15.57 -7.52
C CYS A 201 4.40 15.78 -6.42
N THR A 202 3.16 16.12 -6.82
CA THR A 202 2.17 16.63 -5.86
C THR A 202 1.72 15.59 -4.85
N ASN A 203 1.46 14.34 -5.30
CA ASN A 203 1.00 13.28 -4.40
C ASN A 203 2.08 12.83 -3.42
N PRO A 204 3.34 12.55 -3.85
CA PRO A 204 4.42 12.25 -2.90
C PRO A 204 4.65 13.37 -1.90
N ALA A 205 4.66 14.64 -2.35
CA ALA A 205 4.83 15.79 -1.48
C ALA A 205 3.72 15.89 -0.43
N ARG A 206 2.46 15.72 -0.86
CA ARG A 206 1.29 15.73 0.03
C ARG A 206 1.34 14.57 1.03
N LEU A 207 1.64 13.35 0.58
CA LEU A 207 1.69 12.16 1.44
C LEU A 207 2.78 12.29 2.51
N LEU A 208 3.94 12.80 2.14
CA LEU A 208 5.09 12.98 3.04
C LEU A 208 5.10 14.34 3.74
N LYS A 209 4.13 15.22 3.45
CA LYS A 209 4.03 16.58 4.03
C LYS A 209 5.34 17.37 3.84
N ILE A 210 5.85 17.35 2.62
CA ILE A 210 7.02 18.11 2.17
C ILE A 210 6.57 19.13 1.12
N GLY A 211 7.01 20.38 1.26
CA GLY A 211 6.65 21.49 0.38
C GLY A 211 7.04 22.79 1.03
#